data_8b81d20b1a93f47d17be1fdf62aa0bb7
#
_entry.id   8b81d20b1a93f47d17be1fdf62aa0bb7
#
_cell.length_a   1.000
_cell.length_b   1.000
_cell.length_c   1.000
_cell.angle_alpha   90.00
_cell.angle_beta   90.00
_cell.angle_gamma   90.00
#
_symmetry.space_group_name_H-M   'P 1'
#
loop_
_entity.id
_entity.type
_entity.pdbx_description
1 polymer ?
#
loop_
_entity_poly.entity_id
_entity_poly.type
_entity_poly.pdbx_seq_one_letter_code
_entity_poly.pdbx_strand_id
1 'polypeptide(L)'
;TGVTSGMTGNQYRVVITGTCAPTTSAAGTLTVNTLPVVTVNPTDVTVCEGTGTTFSVTATGTGITYQWQEDTGGGFVNLANGGVYSNVTTATMSISNVLGKGGYRYRAVVSGTCAPAATSTSATLTEQKNPVVSIPPSNSTICESNNTTFSVTATGTGLTYQWQESTGGPFANVSNGGVYSGVTTSTLTLTGVTAGMTGNQYRVVITGTCAPTTRAAGTLTVNTLPGVTVNPT
;
A
#
# COMPACT_ATOMS: atom_id res chain seq x y z
N THR A 1 7.19 50.18 -12.74
CA THR A 1 6.72 49.05 -13.58
C THR A 1 7.68 47.90 -13.41
N GLY A 2 7.17 46.75 -12.92
CA GLY A 2 7.99 45.58 -12.65
C GLY A 2 8.48 44.92 -13.96
N VAL A 3 9.64 44.24 -13.88
CA VAL A 3 10.15 43.35 -14.95
C VAL A 3 9.32 42.07 -14.99
N THR A 4 8.99 41.57 -16.18
CA THR A 4 8.24 40.36 -16.42
C THR A 4 9.11 39.31 -17.13
N SER A 5 8.76 38.02 -17.02
CA SER A 5 9.50 36.91 -17.67
C SER A 5 9.62 37.09 -19.20
N GLY A 6 8.60 37.73 -19.84
CA GLY A 6 8.61 38.04 -21.26
C GLY A 6 9.66 39.07 -21.71
N MET A 7 10.32 39.74 -20.75
CA MET A 7 11.42 40.67 -21.06
C MET A 7 12.80 39.99 -21.08
N THR A 8 12.89 38.69 -20.78
CA THR A 8 14.15 37.94 -20.90
C THR A 8 14.63 37.95 -22.36
N GLY A 9 15.91 38.25 -22.54
CA GLY A 9 16.55 38.35 -23.85
C GLY A 9 16.50 39.77 -24.46
N ASN A 10 15.71 40.69 -23.86
CA ASN A 10 15.73 42.09 -24.32
C ASN A 10 17.12 42.68 -24.12
N GLN A 11 17.55 43.45 -25.13
CA GLN A 11 18.82 44.14 -25.12
C GLN A 11 18.62 45.64 -24.92
N TYR A 12 19.44 46.20 -24.07
CA TYR A 12 19.43 47.61 -23.73
C TYR A 12 20.79 48.23 -23.99
N ARG A 13 20.83 49.39 -24.61
CA ARG A 13 22.06 50.19 -24.86
C ARG A 13 21.80 51.67 -24.63
N VAL A 14 22.83 52.41 -24.37
CA VAL A 14 22.80 53.84 -24.24
C VAL A 14 23.32 54.46 -25.53
N VAL A 15 22.59 55.44 -26.05
CA VAL A 15 23.05 56.32 -27.12
C VAL A 15 23.29 57.70 -26.49
N ILE A 16 24.50 58.22 -26.59
CA ILE A 16 24.90 59.54 -26.10
C ILE A 16 25.01 60.46 -27.29
N THR A 17 24.22 61.48 -27.27
CA THR A 17 24.21 62.54 -28.32
C THR A 17 24.80 63.84 -27.78
N GLY A 18 25.64 64.48 -28.55
CA GLY A 18 26.24 65.80 -28.23
C GLY A 18 26.29 66.68 -29.48
N THR A 19 27.06 67.72 -29.42
CA THR A 19 27.29 68.66 -30.59
C THR A 19 28.07 68.01 -31.73
N CYS A 20 28.74 66.86 -31.45
CA CYS A 20 29.44 66.01 -32.42
C CYS A 20 28.63 64.68 -32.61
N ALA A 21 29.12 63.78 -33.50
CA ALA A 21 28.45 62.54 -33.81
C ALA A 21 28.09 61.70 -32.55
N PRO A 22 26.92 61.04 -32.52
CA PRO A 22 26.49 60.23 -31.37
C PRO A 22 27.40 58.99 -31.13
N THR A 23 27.62 58.65 -29.87
CA THR A 23 28.30 57.40 -29.43
C THR A 23 27.33 56.43 -28.83
N THR A 24 27.44 55.14 -29.16
CA THR A 24 26.57 54.10 -28.70
C THR A 24 27.35 53.10 -27.87
N SER A 25 26.87 52.71 -26.68
CA SER A 25 27.47 51.65 -25.86
C SER A 25 27.24 50.27 -26.47
N ALA A 26 28.00 49.26 -26.01
CA ALA A 26 27.64 47.87 -26.19
C ALA A 26 26.28 47.60 -25.56
N ALA A 27 25.53 46.63 -26.09
CA ALA A 27 24.24 46.22 -25.53
C ALA A 27 24.44 45.25 -24.35
N GLY A 28 23.65 45.45 -23.30
CA GLY A 28 23.50 44.49 -22.18
C GLY A 28 22.20 43.70 -22.35
N THR A 29 22.22 42.40 -22.10
CA THR A 29 21.04 41.53 -22.18
C THR A 29 20.40 41.36 -20.79
N LEU A 30 19.07 41.57 -20.73
CA LEU A 30 18.29 41.32 -19.52
C LEU A 30 17.96 39.82 -19.38
N THR A 31 18.23 39.24 -18.22
CA THR A 31 17.74 37.93 -17.85
C THR A 31 16.77 38.08 -16.68
N VAL A 32 15.55 37.57 -16.83
CA VAL A 32 14.52 37.60 -15.78
C VAL A 32 14.33 36.21 -15.28
N ASN A 33 14.68 35.95 -14.01
CA ASN A 33 14.45 34.70 -13.32
C ASN A 33 13.03 34.62 -12.79
N THR A 34 12.43 33.41 -12.79
CA THR A 34 11.07 33.16 -12.33
C THR A 34 11.08 32.41 -11.00
N LEU A 35 10.05 32.67 -10.18
CA LEU A 35 9.85 31.97 -8.91
C LEU A 35 9.55 30.48 -9.14
N PRO A 36 9.94 29.60 -8.18
CA PRO A 36 9.47 28.24 -8.17
C PRO A 36 7.96 28.18 -8.00
N VAL A 37 7.27 27.35 -8.80
CA VAL A 37 5.83 27.12 -8.71
C VAL A 37 5.58 25.62 -8.87
N VAL A 38 4.90 24.99 -7.91
CA VAL A 38 4.41 23.60 -8.06
C VAL A 38 3.17 23.63 -8.94
N THR A 39 3.22 22.91 -10.07
CA THR A 39 2.12 22.84 -11.04
C THR A 39 1.32 21.54 -10.93
N VAL A 40 1.96 20.44 -10.48
CA VAL A 40 1.29 19.17 -10.18
C VAL A 40 1.79 18.67 -8.80
N ASN A 41 0.85 18.45 -7.90
CA ASN A 41 1.14 17.92 -6.56
C ASN A 41 1.25 16.39 -6.58
N PRO A 42 1.97 15.78 -5.62
CA PRO A 42 1.94 14.34 -5.42
C PRO A 42 0.52 13.88 -5.02
N THR A 43 0.18 12.65 -5.38
CA THR A 43 -1.12 12.02 -5.08
C THR A 43 -0.95 10.89 -4.07
N ASP A 44 -2.01 10.60 -3.32
CA ASP A 44 -2.06 9.46 -2.39
C ASP A 44 -1.77 8.15 -3.11
N VAL A 45 -1.06 7.26 -2.41
CA VAL A 45 -0.66 5.95 -2.95
C VAL A 45 -1.08 4.86 -1.99
N THR A 46 -1.65 3.78 -2.55
CA THR A 46 -2.00 2.57 -1.82
C THR A 46 -1.25 1.39 -2.43
N VAL A 47 -0.43 0.71 -1.63
CA VAL A 47 0.41 -0.42 -2.05
C VAL A 47 0.50 -1.48 -0.97
N CYS A 48 0.87 -2.71 -1.37
CA CYS A 48 1.07 -3.82 -0.45
C CYS A 48 2.37 -3.66 0.34
N GLU A 49 2.38 -4.10 1.61
CA GLU A 49 3.59 -4.15 2.42
C GLU A 49 4.70 -4.95 1.72
N GLY A 50 5.94 -4.53 1.94
CA GLY A 50 7.09 -5.17 1.31
C GLY A 50 7.32 -4.78 -0.16
N THR A 51 6.43 -4.01 -0.79
CA THR A 51 6.62 -3.47 -2.15
C THR A 51 7.19 -2.06 -2.13
N GLY A 52 7.64 -1.58 -3.28
CA GLY A 52 8.11 -0.20 -3.47
C GLY A 52 7.06 0.69 -4.11
N THR A 53 7.29 2.03 -4.03
CA THR A 53 6.46 3.04 -4.68
C THR A 53 7.26 4.31 -5.00
N THR A 54 6.63 5.25 -5.71
CA THR A 54 7.20 6.57 -6.02
C THR A 54 6.20 7.67 -5.73
N PHE A 55 6.71 8.85 -5.38
CA PHE A 55 5.95 10.09 -5.35
C PHE A 55 6.60 11.09 -6.30
N SER A 56 5.79 11.81 -7.06
CA SER A 56 6.27 12.77 -8.04
C SER A 56 5.58 14.12 -7.91
N VAL A 57 6.28 15.15 -8.30
CA VAL A 57 5.82 16.55 -8.35
C VAL A 57 6.25 17.15 -9.67
N THR A 58 5.45 18.06 -10.24
CA THR A 58 5.88 18.88 -11.35
C THR A 58 5.95 20.34 -10.90
N ALA A 59 7.03 21.02 -11.27
CA ALA A 59 7.24 22.40 -10.92
C ALA A 59 7.90 23.18 -12.06
N THR A 60 7.71 24.49 -12.08
CA THR A 60 8.35 25.44 -12.98
C THR A 60 9.13 26.49 -12.18
N GLY A 61 10.08 27.14 -12.81
CA GLY A 61 10.93 28.18 -12.20
C GLY A 61 12.35 28.16 -12.77
N THR A 62 13.13 29.16 -12.43
CA THR A 62 14.54 29.26 -12.87
C THR A 62 15.45 28.57 -11.86
N GLY A 63 16.28 27.61 -12.32
CA GLY A 63 17.28 26.93 -11.48
C GLY A 63 16.65 26.14 -10.34
N ILE A 64 15.51 25.45 -10.58
CA ILE A 64 14.78 24.73 -9.54
C ILE A 64 15.53 23.50 -9.04
N THR A 65 15.41 23.27 -7.75
CA THR A 65 15.92 22.09 -7.00
C THR A 65 14.80 21.55 -6.12
N TYR A 66 14.89 20.29 -5.74
CA TYR A 66 13.86 19.59 -4.98
C TYR A 66 14.43 19.08 -3.66
N GLN A 67 13.58 19.00 -2.64
CA GLN A 67 13.82 18.32 -1.38
C GLN A 67 12.52 17.67 -0.91
N TRP A 68 12.48 16.34 -0.91
CA TRP A 68 11.37 15.60 -0.34
C TRP A 68 11.42 15.57 1.17
N GLN A 69 10.24 15.63 1.79
CA GLN A 69 10.01 15.61 3.22
C GLN A 69 9.01 14.52 3.58
N GLU A 70 9.20 13.91 4.74
CA GLU A 70 8.30 12.92 5.33
C GLU A 70 7.71 13.46 6.62
N ASP A 71 6.45 13.12 6.89
CA ASP A 71 5.79 13.34 8.17
C ASP A 71 5.24 12.02 8.69
N THR A 72 5.76 11.58 9.82
CA THR A 72 5.35 10.36 10.55
C THR A 72 4.35 10.65 11.67
N GLY A 73 3.78 11.87 11.70
CA GLY A 73 2.86 12.37 12.74
C GLY A 73 3.43 13.46 13.62
N GLY A 74 4.72 13.79 13.51
CA GLY A 74 5.41 14.83 14.28
C GLY A 74 5.76 16.09 13.48
N GLY A 75 5.30 16.17 12.22
CA GLY A 75 5.63 17.25 11.30
C GLY A 75 6.64 16.82 10.24
N PHE A 76 6.77 17.64 9.18
CA PHE A 76 7.61 17.33 8.03
C PHE A 76 9.09 17.53 8.30
N VAL A 77 9.90 16.50 8.03
CA VAL A 77 11.37 16.51 8.09
C VAL A 77 11.98 16.16 6.73
N ASN A 78 13.15 16.74 6.42
CA ASN A 78 13.85 16.45 5.17
C ASN A 78 14.30 14.99 5.13
N LEU A 79 14.06 14.32 3.99
CA LEU A 79 14.60 13.02 3.70
C LEU A 79 16.03 13.11 3.15
N ALA A 80 16.81 12.06 3.40
CA ALA A 80 18.10 11.83 2.76
C ALA A 80 18.07 10.54 1.94
N ASN A 81 18.88 10.46 0.88
CA ASN A 81 19.08 9.20 0.16
C ASN A 81 19.74 8.17 1.09
N GLY A 82 19.22 6.96 1.09
CA GLY A 82 19.68 5.85 1.92
C GLY A 82 18.53 5.06 2.53
N GLY A 83 18.83 3.86 3.07
CA GLY A 83 17.81 2.95 3.54
C GLY A 83 16.83 2.58 2.42
N VAL A 84 15.56 2.93 2.59
CA VAL A 84 14.51 2.66 1.58
C VAL A 84 14.28 3.85 0.63
N TYR A 85 14.86 5.01 0.89
CA TYR A 85 14.64 6.24 0.12
C TYR A 85 15.73 6.47 -0.92
N SER A 86 15.33 6.87 -2.13
CA SER A 86 16.23 7.34 -3.17
C SER A 86 15.60 8.47 -3.98
N ASN A 87 16.46 9.25 -4.67
CA ASN A 87 16.05 10.38 -5.50
C ASN A 87 15.31 11.49 -4.71
N VAL A 88 15.59 11.65 -3.43
CA VAL A 88 14.89 12.61 -2.55
C VAL A 88 15.15 14.07 -2.90
N THR A 89 16.09 14.35 -3.80
CA THR A 89 16.41 15.69 -4.33
C THR A 89 16.03 15.86 -5.80
N THR A 90 15.14 15.01 -6.32
CA THR A 90 14.63 15.10 -7.70
C THR A 90 13.11 15.26 -7.72
N ALA A 91 12.53 15.51 -8.90
CA ALA A 91 11.09 15.66 -9.09
C ALA A 91 10.30 14.38 -8.70
N THR A 92 10.95 13.21 -8.75
CA THR A 92 10.33 11.92 -8.38
C THR A 92 11.22 11.22 -7.38
N MET A 93 10.75 11.03 -6.15
CA MET A 93 11.43 10.18 -5.17
C MET A 93 10.91 8.75 -5.24
N SER A 94 11.72 7.80 -4.80
CA SER A 94 11.38 6.39 -4.74
C SER A 94 11.52 5.85 -3.32
N ILE A 95 10.58 4.98 -2.95
CA ILE A 95 10.62 4.17 -1.73
C ILE A 95 10.71 2.72 -2.18
N SER A 96 11.79 2.02 -1.88
CA SER A 96 12.02 0.64 -2.31
C SER A 96 11.21 -0.39 -1.51
N ASN A 97 10.80 -0.04 -0.29
CA ASN A 97 10.01 -0.89 0.59
C ASN A 97 9.16 -0.02 1.54
N VAL A 98 7.85 -0.20 1.51
CA VAL A 98 6.91 0.58 2.30
C VAL A 98 6.57 -0.05 3.66
N LEU A 99 7.19 -1.16 4.04
CA LEU A 99 6.90 -1.88 5.29
C LEU A 99 6.98 -0.93 6.51
N GLY A 100 5.89 -0.84 7.24
CA GLY A 100 5.77 0.00 8.44
C GLY A 100 5.60 1.50 8.18
N LYS A 101 5.27 1.91 6.94
CA LYS A 101 5.11 3.32 6.55
C LYS A 101 3.65 3.72 6.28
N GLY A 102 2.70 2.87 6.64
CA GLY A 102 1.28 3.18 6.52
C GLY A 102 0.89 4.42 7.32
N GLY A 103 0.21 5.39 6.67
CA GLY A 103 -0.19 6.67 7.26
C GLY A 103 0.85 7.79 7.15
N TYR A 104 2.08 7.51 6.69
CA TYR A 104 3.10 8.55 6.47
C TYR A 104 2.69 9.47 5.33
N ARG A 105 3.04 10.74 5.44
CA ARG A 105 2.77 11.76 4.44
C ARG A 105 4.06 12.29 3.82
N TYR A 106 4.04 12.53 2.53
CA TYR A 106 5.19 12.99 1.75
C TYR A 106 4.84 14.25 0.98
N ARG A 107 5.79 15.21 0.95
CA ARG A 107 5.68 16.45 0.17
C ARG A 107 7.04 16.86 -0.39
N ALA A 108 7.04 17.72 -1.40
CA ALA A 108 8.26 18.30 -1.95
C ALA A 108 8.34 19.80 -1.66
N VAL A 109 9.53 20.25 -1.26
CA VAL A 109 9.92 21.65 -1.23
C VAL A 109 10.73 21.91 -2.48
N VAL A 110 10.30 22.89 -3.29
CA VAL A 110 10.95 23.28 -4.55
C VAL A 110 11.58 24.66 -4.36
N SER A 111 12.90 24.70 -4.34
CA SER A 111 13.66 25.94 -4.31
C SER A 111 14.11 26.34 -5.71
N GLY A 112 14.50 27.59 -5.92
CA GLY A 112 15.01 28.10 -7.19
C GLY A 112 15.92 29.30 -7.01
N THR A 113 16.37 29.88 -8.12
CA THR A 113 17.18 31.10 -8.11
C THR A 113 16.47 32.27 -7.41
N CYS A 114 15.15 32.33 -7.49
CA CYS A 114 14.34 33.32 -6.80
C CYS A 114 13.65 32.72 -5.56
N ALA A 115 13.58 33.47 -4.46
CA ALA A 115 12.86 33.14 -3.25
C ALA A 115 11.47 33.81 -3.23
N PRO A 116 10.47 33.27 -2.51
CA PRO A 116 10.54 32.07 -1.64
C PRO A 116 10.43 30.75 -2.40
N ALA A 117 10.80 29.64 -1.73
CA ALA A 117 10.55 28.29 -2.21
C ALA A 117 9.04 27.99 -2.25
N ALA A 118 8.62 27.12 -3.18
CA ALA A 118 7.27 26.57 -3.27
C ALA A 118 7.21 25.20 -2.56
N THR A 119 6.13 24.94 -1.84
CA THR A 119 5.91 23.63 -1.18
C THR A 119 4.66 23.00 -1.77
N SER A 120 4.73 21.73 -2.14
CA SER A 120 3.57 20.96 -2.61
C SER A 120 2.58 20.68 -1.46
N THR A 121 1.34 20.30 -1.79
CA THR A 121 0.50 19.57 -0.86
C THR A 121 1.17 18.25 -0.51
N SER A 122 0.74 17.63 0.59
CA SER A 122 1.22 16.29 0.96
C SER A 122 0.34 15.21 0.35
N ALA A 123 0.95 14.07 0.04
CA ALA A 123 0.30 12.82 -0.32
C ALA A 123 0.49 11.79 0.80
N THR A 124 -0.52 10.96 1.03
CA THR A 124 -0.52 9.91 2.05
C THR A 124 -0.16 8.56 1.44
N LEU A 125 0.67 7.79 2.13
CA LEU A 125 0.95 6.41 1.83
C LEU A 125 0.02 5.50 2.63
N THR A 126 -0.78 4.69 1.95
CA THR A 126 -1.59 3.63 2.55
C THR A 126 -0.92 2.28 2.32
N GLU A 127 -0.51 1.62 3.39
CA GLU A 127 0.08 0.29 3.37
C GLU A 127 -1.01 -0.76 3.59
N GLN A 128 -1.15 -1.69 2.64
CA GLN A 128 -2.03 -2.84 2.77
C GLN A 128 -1.25 -4.04 3.28
N LYS A 129 -1.79 -4.72 4.30
CA LYS A 129 -1.14 -5.88 4.95
C LYS A 129 -1.45 -7.17 4.22
N ASN A 130 -0.43 -8.02 4.09
CA ASN A 130 -0.59 -9.38 3.59
C ASN A 130 -1.43 -10.24 4.55
N PRO A 131 -2.16 -11.25 4.04
CA PRO A 131 -2.83 -12.22 4.90
C PRO A 131 -1.82 -13.06 5.71
N VAL A 132 -1.98 -13.07 7.04
CA VAL A 132 -1.17 -13.87 7.96
C VAL A 132 -2.11 -14.63 8.89
N VAL A 133 -1.97 -15.97 8.97
CA VAL A 133 -2.68 -16.81 9.94
C VAL A 133 -1.91 -16.77 11.25
N SER A 134 -2.54 -16.28 12.31
CA SER A 134 -2.01 -16.27 13.68
C SER A 134 -2.43 -17.49 14.49
N ILE A 135 -3.64 -18.03 14.26
CA ILE A 135 -4.14 -19.26 14.88
C ILE A 135 -4.75 -20.13 13.78
N PRO A 136 -4.12 -21.27 13.42
CA PRO A 136 -4.68 -22.19 12.45
C PRO A 136 -5.85 -22.98 13.05
N PRO A 137 -6.70 -23.62 12.22
CA PRO A 137 -7.71 -24.56 12.70
C PRO A 137 -7.07 -25.73 13.45
N SER A 138 -7.64 -26.06 14.60
CA SER A 138 -7.23 -27.23 15.41
C SER A 138 -7.98 -28.46 14.95
N ASN A 139 -7.41 -29.66 15.28
CA ASN A 139 -8.13 -30.93 15.13
C ASN A 139 -9.36 -30.95 16.04
N SER A 140 -10.41 -31.61 15.60
CA SER A 140 -11.63 -31.83 16.36
C SER A 140 -11.92 -33.31 16.54
N THR A 141 -12.24 -33.71 17.77
CA THR A 141 -12.72 -35.08 18.10
C THR A 141 -14.09 -34.94 18.75
N ILE A 142 -15.08 -35.63 18.20
CA ILE A 142 -16.50 -35.46 18.60
C ILE A 142 -17.26 -36.79 18.40
N CYS A 143 -18.38 -36.99 19.10
CA CYS A 143 -19.29 -38.09 18.83
C CYS A 143 -20.18 -37.78 17.62
N GLU A 144 -20.62 -38.83 16.92
CA GLU A 144 -21.56 -38.71 15.81
C GLU A 144 -22.86 -37.98 16.22
N SER A 145 -23.53 -37.39 15.27
CA SER A 145 -24.75 -36.55 15.41
C SER A 145 -24.54 -35.24 16.16
N ASN A 146 -23.39 -34.94 16.70
CA ASN A 146 -23.07 -33.68 17.35
C ASN A 146 -22.55 -32.64 16.32
N ASN A 147 -22.42 -31.39 16.77
CA ASN A 147 -21.93 -30.28 15.99
C ASN A 147 -20.50 -29.93 16.38
N THR A 148 -19.69 -29.51 15.42
CA THR A 148 -18.34 -29.01 15.65
C THR A 148 -18.02 -27.80 14.79
N THR A 149 -16.92 -27.10 15.12
CA THR A 149 -16.45 -25.96 14.36
C THR A 149 -14.94 -26.06 14.11
N PHE A 150 -14.53 -25.54 12.97
CA PHE A 150 -13.13 -25.23 12.68
C PHE A 150 -13.01 -23.71 12.53
N SER A 151 -12.12 -23.11 13.27
CA SER A 151 -11.93 -21.65 13.23
C SER A 151 -10.48 -21.28 12.96
N VAL A 152 -10.29 -20.12 12.37
CA VAL A 152 -8.99 -19.52 12.08
C VAL A 152 -8.97 -18.08 12.58
N THR A 153 -7.82 -17.65 13.10
CA THR A 153 -7.56 -16.22 13.32
C THR A 153 -6.51 -15.77 12.31
N ALA A 154 -6.84 -14.72 11.57
CA ALA A 154 -5.93 -14.15 10.60
C ALA A 154 -5.95 -12.61 10.64
N THR A 155 -4.84 -12.00 10.24
CA THR A 155 -4.69 -10.55 10.06
C THR A 155 -4.34 -10.25 8.59
N GLY A 156 -4.61 -9.04 8.15
CA GLY A 156 -4.38 -8.59 6.77
C GLY A 156 -5.43 -7.57 6.32
N THR A 157 -5.28 -7.05 5.13
CA THR A 157 -6.22 -6.08 4.55
C THR A 157 -7.19 -6.77 3.60
N GLY A 158 -8.51 -6.53 3.78
CA GLY A 158 -9.55 -7.03 2.87
C GLY A 158 -9.65 -8.56 2.83
N LEU A 159 -9.56 -9.24 3.99
CA LEU A 159 -9.56 -10.69 4.05
C LEU A 159 -10.87 -11.29 3.57
N THR A 160 -10.75 -12.35 2.77
CA THR A 160 -11.82 -13.26 2.39
C THR A 160 -11.43 -14.69 2.72
N TYR A 161 -12.42 -15.55 2.96
CA TYR A 161 -12.22 -16.93 3.41
C TYR A 161 -12.95 -17.88 2.47
N GLN A 162 -12.38 -19.08 2.24
CA GLN A 162 -13.05 -20.18 1.58
C GLN A 162 -12.58 -21.48 2.21
N TRP A 163 -13.49 -22.17 2.90
CA TRP A 163 -13.20 -23.48 3.44
C TRP A 163 -13.22 -24.56 2.37
N GLN A 164 -12.32 -25.51 2.55
CA GLN A 164 -12.13 -26.66 1.68
C GLN A 164 -12.05 -27.93 2.52
N GLU A 165 -12.56 -29.03 1.96
CA GLU A 165 -12.52 -30.36 2.53
C GLU A 165 -11.63 -31.27 1.69
N SER A 166 -10.97 -32.21 2.36
CA SER A 166 -10.35 -33.41 1.76
C SER A 166 -10.87 -34.64 2.47
N THR A 167 -11.39 -35.57 1.70
CA THR A 167 -11.84 -36.92 2.15
C THR A 167 -10.79 -37.99 1.88
N GLY A 168 -9.51 -37.62 1.89
CA GLY A 168 -8.37 -38.48 1.54
C GLY A 168 -7.78 -38.24 0.17
N GLY A 169 -8.37 -37.29 -0.59
CA GLY A 169 -7.90 -36.83 -1.91
C GLY A 169 -7.50 -35.35 -1.91
N PRO A 170 -7.50 -34.70 -3.07
CA PRO A 170 -7.30 -33.26 -3.19
C PRO A 170 -8.35 -32.47 -2.42
N PHE A 171 -7.98 -31.32 -1.88
CA PHE A 171 -8.93 -30.40 -1.24
C PHE A 171 -9.85 -29.76 -2.28
N ALA A 172 -11.16 -29.75 -2.00
CA ALA A 172 -12.20 -29.11 -2.79
C ALA A 172 -12.95 -28.08 -1.96
N ASN A 173 -13.46 -27.01 -2.60
CA ASN A 173 -14.28 -26.01 -1.93
C ASN A 173 -15.57 -26.63 -1.41
N VAL A 174 -15.91 -26.36 -0.14
CA VAL A 174 -17.23 -26.67 0.42
C VAL A 174 -18.18 -25.48 0.17
N SER A 175 -19.48 -25.81 0.07
CA SER A 175 -20.56 -24.83 -0.07
C SER A 175 -21.48 -24.90 1.14
N ASN A 176 -22.14 -23.78 1.47
CA ASN A 176 -23.15 -23.80 2.52
C ASN A 176 -24.31 -24.72 2.12
N GLY A 177 -24.79 -25.52 3.07
CA GLY A 177 -25.85 -26.51 2.88
C GLY A 177 -25.46 -27.88 3.45
N GLY A 178 -26.45 -28.74 3.61
CA GLY A 178 -26.24 -30.03 4.28
C GLY A 178 -25.68 -29.83 5.69
N VAL A 179 -24.51 -30.41 5.94
CA VAL A 179 -23.82 -30.32 7.23
C VAL A 179 -23.02 -29.01 7.40
N TYR A 180 -22.76 -28.25 6.33
CA TYR A 180 -21.84 -27.14 6.34
C TYR A 180 -22.53 -25.78 6.41
N SER A 181 -21.97 -24.87 7.24
CA SER A 181 -22.31 -23.45 7.25
C SER A 181 -21.07 -22.62 7.61
N GLY A 182 -21.10 -21.32 7.26
CA GLY A 182 -19.97 -20.42 7.50
C GLY A 182 -18.77 -20.63 6.56
N VAL A 183 -18.96 -21.26 5.40
CA VAL A 183 -17.86 -21.66 4.48
C VAL A 183 -17.03 -20.50 3.92
N THR A 184 -17.53 -19.28 3.99
CA THR A 184 -16.81 -18.05 3.56
C THR A 184 -16.49 -17.12 4.74
N THR A 185 -16.50 -17.63 5.96
CA THR A 185 -16.17 -16.90 7.18
C THR A 185 -14.92 -17.47 7.85
N SER A 186 -14.45 -16.82 8.92
CA SER A 186 -13.34 -17.34 9.74
C SER A 186 -13.67 -18.63 10.50
N THR A 187 -14.94 -19.07 10.50
CA THR A 187 -15.39 -20.25 11.21
C THR A 187 -16.30 -21.11 10.32
N LEU A 188 -15.88 -22.34 10.06
CA LEU A 188 -16.70 -23.38 9.45
C LEU A 188 -17.45 -24.12 10.56
N THR A 189 -18.76 -24.28 10.42
CA THR A 189 -19.59 -25.09 11.31
C THR A 189 -20.04 -26.35 10.59
N LEU A 190 -19.90 -27.50 11.26
CA LEU A 190 -20.41 -28.78 10.84
C LEU A 190 -21.54 -29.19 11.81
N THR A 191 -22.72 -29.44 11.28
CA THR A 191 -23.92 -29.80 12.06
C THR A 191 -24.28 -31.26 11.81
N GLY A 192 -24.39 -32.06 12.90
CA GLY A 192 -24.78 -33.46 12.79
C GLY A 192 -23.75 -34.33 12.06
N VAL A 193 -22.49 -34.29 12.50
CA VAL A 193 -21.41 -35.06 11.88
C VAL A 193 -21.67 -36.56 11.93
N THR A 194 -21.26 -37.29 10.89
CA THR A 194 -21.45 -38.77 10.80
C THR A 194 -20.13 -39.48 10.91
N ALA A 195 -20.19 -40.78 11.32
CA ALA A 195 -19.00 -41.63 11.41
C ALA A 195 -18.14 -41.67 10.13
N GLY A 196 -18.82 -41.60 8.95
CA GLY A 196 -18.15 -41.57 7.64
C GLY A 196 -17.29 -40.34 7.38
N MET A 197 -17.39 -39.30 8.21
CA MET A 197 -16.56 -38.07 8.10
C MET A 197 -15.25 -38.18 8.90
N THR A 198 -15.01 -39.31 9.62
CA THR A 198 -13.74 -39.51 10.32
C THR A 198 -12.57 -39.53 9.35
N GLY A 199 -11.53 -38.72 9.66
CA GLY A 199 -10.34 -38.58 8.84
C GLY A 199 -10.43 -37.44 7.81
N ASN A 200 -11.61 -36.83 7.60
CA ASN A 200 -11.73 -35.67 6.74
C ASN A 200 -10.89 -34.53 7.30
N GLN A 201 -10.27 -33.81 6.39
CA GLN A 201 -9.46 -32.63 6.70
C GLN A 201 -10.15 -31.38 6.19
N TYR A 202 -10.17 -30.37 7.03
CA TYR A 202 -10.73 -29.05 6.71
C TYR A 202 -9.65 -27.99 6.74
N ARG A 203 -9.48 -27.27 5.65
CA ARG A 203 -8.57 -26.14 5.57
C ARG A 203 -9.30 -24.90 5.07
N VAL A 204 -8.74 -23.74 5.39
CA VAL A 204 -9.23 -22.47 4.88
C VAL A 204 -8.20 -21.86 3.92
N VAL A 205 -8.69 -21.36 2.79
CA VAL A 205 -7.94 -20.50 1.88
C VAL A 205 -8.30 -19.08 2.25
N ILE A 206 -7.31 -18.29 2.63
CA ILE A 206 -7.49 -16.88 3.02
C ILE A 206 -6.82 -16.02 1.95
N THR A 207 -7.58 -15.15 1.34
CA THR A 207 -7.11 -14.19 0.34
C THR A 207 -7.33 -12.78 0.88
N GLY A 208 -6.37 -11.90 0.69
CA GLY A 208 -6.49 -10.49 1.01
C GLY A 208 -6.38 -9.63 -0.24
N THR A 209 -6.43 -8.33 -0.07
CA THR A 209 -6.17 -7.37 -1.16
C THR A 209 -4.77 -7.55 -1.74
N CYS A 210 -3.81 -7.95 -0.89
CA CYS A 210 -2.45 -8.30 -1.29
C CYS A 210 -2.28 -9.82 -1.34
N ALA A 211 -1.65 -10.35 -2.39
CA ALA A 211 -1.19 -11.74 -2.42
C ALA A 211 -0.04 -11.92 -1.41
N PRO A 212 0.14 -13.06 -0.79
CA PRO A 212 -0.29 -14.39 -1.20
C PRO A 212 -1.55 -14.88 -0.52
N THR A 213 -2.08 -16.01 -1.01
CA THR A 213 -3.12 -16.81 -0.36
C THR A 213 -2.51 -17.67 0.75
N THR A 214 -3.10 -17.64 1.94
CA THR A 214 -2.66 -18.44 3.10
C THR A 214 -3.60 -19.63 3.31
N ARG A 215 -3.06 -20.81 3.68
CA ARG A 215 -3.81 -22.04 3.93
C ARG A 215 -3.40 -22.64 5.26
N ALA A 216 -4.41 -23.15 6.00
CA ALA A 216 -4.21 -23.90 7.23
C ALA A 216 -5.24 -25.06 7.26
N ALA A 217 -4.96 -26.13 7.99
CA ALA A 217 -5.84 -27.32 8.04
C ALA A 217 -5.93 -27.91 9.45
N GLY A 218 -7.10 -28.50 9.74
CA GLY A 218 -7.36 -29.36 10.91
C GLY A 218 -8.07 -30.64 10.48
N THR A 219 -7.92 -31.73 11.27
CA THR A 219 -8.50 -33.05 11.01
C THR A 219 -9.71 -33.28 11.92
N LEU A 220 -10.78 -33.86 11.38
CA LEU A 220 -11.95 -34.28 12.10
C LEU A 220 -11.81 -35.78 12.47
N THR A 221 -12.07 -36.10 13.73
CA THR A 221 -12.25 -37.46 14.22
C THR A 221 -13.67 -37.59 14.77
N VAL A 222 -14.45 -38.53 14.25
CA VAL A 222 -15.81 -38.81 14.74
C VAL A 222 -15.84 -40.17 15.40
N ASN A 223 -16.18 -40.19 16.68
CA ASN A 223 -16.38 -41.42 17.47
C ASN A 223 -17.82 -41.90 17.28
N THR A 224 -17.99 -43.18 17.04
CA THR A 224 -19.31 -43.80 16.95
C THR A 224 -19.93 -44.02 18.34
N LEU A 225 -21.24 -43.94 18.40
CA LEU A 225 -21.96 -44.32 19.64
C LEU A 225 -21.88 -45.83 19.88
N PRO A 226 -21.81 -46.25 21.15
CA PRO A 226 -21.86 -47.67 21.47
C PRO A 226 -23.21 -48.26 21.07
N GLY A 227 -23.18 -49.39 20.35
CA GLY A 227 -24.38 -50.14 19.97
C GLY A 227 -24.49 -51.45 20.73
N VAL A 228 -25.70 -51.81 21.19
CA VAL A 228 -25.98 -53.14 21.73
C VAL A 228 -26.16 -54.08 20.55
N THR A 229 -25.21 -55.00 20.37
CA THR A 229 -25.24 -55.99 19.27
C THR A 229 -25.95 -57.28 19.63
N VAL A 230 -26.18 -57.56 20.91
CA VAL A 230 -26.91 -58.71 21.41
C VAL A 230 -27.76 -58.29 22.64
N ASN A 231 -29.05 -58.54 22.60
CA ASN A 231 -29.90 -58.40 23.79
C ASN A 231 -29.68 -59.58 24.74
N PRO A 232 -29.63 -59.35 26.08
CA PRO A 232 -29.60 -60.44 27.03
C PRO A 232 -30.90 -61.25 26.88
N THR A 233 -30.76 -62.61 26.75
CA THR A 233 -31.86 -63.57 26.73
C THR A 233 -32.35 -63.84 28.13
#